data_529dc4cbb3d1e17d720b5426ccb64811
#
_entry.id   529dc4cbb3d1e17d720b5426ccb64811
#
_cell.length_a   1.000
_cell.length_b   1.000
_cell.length_c   1.000
_cell.angle_alpha   90.00
_cell.angle_beta   90.00
_cell.angle_gamma   90.00
#
_symmetry.space_group_name_H-M   'P 1'
#
loop_
_entity.id
_entity.type
_entity.pdbx_description
1 polymer ?
#
loop_
_entity_poly.entity_id
_entity_poly.type
_entity_poly.pdbx_seq_one_letter_code
_entity_poly.pdbx_strand_id
1 'polypeptide(L)'
;YNLNLKPVTGQEENKQFWMKAGIGYTLFPELDLVYEPVRGKRCSFGIFARHRSFAGDYRKLGVDADGLFIQARNADGKREYWGGWNYDMDNEAGLNFSYDWARTGLSLTAAYSGLQQRDWLSVRSLDQAVADLKVYSKRPSSKVINYAAYLFYRFGRDNIQSSPGNAVLFQHNMRFGFDFTANMKKKGCFSLYAGADVALYSNALTHTALVVEFLPKYVWQQGPWYVKAGVRLDIPVTTDAVENWNGGSSFRQYAYP
;
A
#
# COMPACT_ATOMS: atom_id res chain seq x y z
N TYR A 1 -5.26 -1.19 -1.13
CA TYR A 1 -5.65 -2.59 -1.37
C TYR A 1 -4.52 -3.49 -0.90
N ASN A 2 -4.67 -4.11 0.28
CA ASN A 2 -3.81 -5.22 0.68
C ASN A 2 -4.35 -6.46 -0.04
N LEU A 3 -3.70 -6.90 -1.09
CA LEU A 3 -3.87 -8.24 -1.63
C LEU A 3 -3.29 -9.23 -0.62
N ASN A 4 -4.07 -9.55 0.41
CA ASN A 4 -3.86 -10.78 1.15
C ASN A 4 -4.25 -11.93 0.23
N LEU A 5 -3.35 -12.34 -0.65
CA LEU A 5 -3.41 -13.64 -1.29
C LEU A 5 -3.18 -14.67 -0.17
N LYS A 6 -4.22 -14.93 0.62
CA LYS A 6 -4.23 -16.15 1.46
C LYS A 6 -4.22 -17.31 0.47
N PRO A 7 -3.21 -18.18 0.52
CA PRO A 7 -3.29 -19.40 -0.24
C PRO A 7 -4.57 -20.12 0.18
N VAL A 8 -5.36 -20.52 -0.79
CA VAL A 8 -6.52 -21.38 -0.55
C VAL A 8 -5.98 -22.63 0.14
N THR A 9 -6.25 -22.76 1.44
CA THR A 9 -5.89 -23.94 2.23
C THR A 9 -6.83 -25.08 1.84
N GLY A 10 -6.54 -25.71 0.72
CA GLY A 10 -7.22 -26.88 0.22
C GLY A 10 -6.22 -27.69 -0.59
N GLN A 11 -5.77 -28.81 -0.02
CA GLN A 11 -4.84 -29.79 -0.59
C GLN A 11 -3.63 -29.17 -1.31
N GLU A 12 -2.45 -29.48 -0.82
CA GLU A 12 -1.14 -29.08 -1.38
C GLU A 12 -0.96 -29.64 -2.80
N GLU A 13 -1.69 -29.10 -3.75
CA GLU A 13 -1.28 -29.21 -5.13
C GLU A 13 -0.09 -28.26 -5.32
N ASN A 14 1.06 -28.79 -5.67
CA ASN A 14 2.28 -28.06 -6.01
C ASN A 14 2.10 -27.22 -7.29
N LYS A 15 1.11 -26.36 -7.34
CA LYS A 15 0.89 -25.44 -8.45
C LYS A 15 1.83 -24.25 -8.29
N GLN A 16 2.91 -24.28 -9.04
CA GLN A 16 3.88 -23.17 -9.10
C GLN A 16 3.42 -22.05 -10.05
N PHE A 17 2.39 -22.28 -10.82
CA PHE A 17 1.89 -21.34 -11.81
C PHE A 17 0.37 -21.29 -11.78
N TRP A 18 -0.15 -20.08 -11.77
CA TRP A 18 -1.56 -19.78 -11.93
C TRP A 18 -1.74 -18.58 -12.87
N MET A 19 -2.68 -18.69 -13.79
CA MET A 19 -3.02 -17.61 -14.70
C MET A 19 -4.54 -17.58 -14.92
N LYS A 20 -5.11 -16.39 -14.89
CA LYS A 20 -6.46 -16.09 -15.31
C LYS A 20 -6.38 -15.02 -16.39
N ALA A 21 -6.99 -15.26 -17.54
CA ALA A 21 -7.13 -14.29 -18.60
C ALA A 21 -8.59 -14.21 -19.02
N GLY A 22 -9.06 -13.03 -19.29
CA GLY A 22 -10.44 -12.79 -19.72
C GLY A 22 -10.55 -11.55 -20.58
N ILE A 23 -11.61 -11.53 -21.41
CA ILE A 23 -12.00 -10.35 -22.17
C ILE A 23 -13.51 -10.18 -21.99
N GLY A 24 -13.91 -9.00 -21.56
CA GLY A 24 -15.32 -8.64 -21.39
C GLY A 24 -15.87 -7.89 -22.63
N TYR A 25 -17.20 -7.77 -22.67
CA TYR A 25 -17.88 -6.93 -23.64
C TYR A 25 -17.38 -5.48 -23.52
N THR A 26 -17.24 -4.75 -24.65
CA THR A 26 -16.66 -3.40 -24.74
C THR A 26 -15.16 -3.29 -24.42
N LEU A 27 -14.36 -4.27 -24.83
CA LEU A 27 -12.90 -4.28 -24.68
C LEU A 27 -12.45 -4.09 -23.21
N PHE A 28 -12.76 -5.08 -22.39
CA PHE A 28 -12.36 -5.14 -20.99
C PHE A 28 -11.40 -6.33 -20.77
N PRO A 29 -10.13 -6.24 -21.18
CA PRO A 29 -9.17 -7.31 -20.95
C PRO A 29 -8.77 -7.36 -19.47
N GLU A 30 -8.64 -8.57 -18.97
CA GLU A 30 -8.18 -8.89 -17.61
C GLU A 30 -7.11 -9.98 -17.70
N LEU A 31 -6.01 -9.78 -16.97
CA LEU A 31 -4.97 -10.78 -16.80
C LEU A 31 -4.51 -10.78 -15.34
N ASP A 32 -4.57 -11.94 -14.70
CA ASP A 32 -3.93 -12.19 -13.41
C ASP A 32 -2.94 -13.35 -13.59
N LEU A 33 -1.72 -13.17 -13.10
CA LEU A 33 -0.65 -14.18 -13.18
C LEU A 33 0.06 -14.26 -11.83
N VAL A 34 0.29 -15.48 -11.36
CA VAL A 34 1.14 -15.79 -10.20
C VAL A 34 2.05 -16.95 -10.58
N TYR A 35 3.34 -16.78 -10.36
CA TYR A 35 4.34 -17.80 -10.59
C TYR A 35 5.31 -17.90 -9.43
N GLU A 36 5.39 -19.06 -8.80
CA GLU A 36 6.26 -19.36 -7.66
C GLU A 36 7.29 -20.42 -8.02
N PRO A 37 8.38 -20.05 -8.73
CA PRO A 37 9.39 -21.02 -9.18
C PRO A 37 10.18 -21.68 -8.05
N VAL A 38 10.24 -21.05 -6.89
CA VAL A 38 10.94 -21.58 -5.72
C VAL A 38 10.00 -21.58 -4.52
N ARG A 39 9.62 -22.79 -4.11
CA ARG A 39 8.79 -23.04 -2.94
C ARG A 39 9.44 -24.07 -2.03
N GLY A 40 10.46 -23.66 -1.33
CA GLY A 40 11.23 -24.53 -0.44
C GLY A 40 10.94 -24.25 1.05
N LYS A 41 11.35 -25.17 1.93
CA LYS A 41 11.21 -25.00 3.39
C LYS A 41 11.98 -23.81 3.95
N ARG A 42 13.03 -23.36 3.25
CA ARG A 42 13.90 -22.25 3.70
C ARG A 42 13.87 -21.05 2.77
N CYS A 43 13.51 -21.24 1.52
CA CYS A 43 13.51 -20.19 0.51
C CYS A 43 12.21 -20.26 -0.27
N SER A 44 11.57 -19.13 -0.46
CA SER A 44 10.49 -18.98 -1.44
C SER A 44 10.74 -17.74 -2.28
N PHE A 45 10.37 -17.85 -3.54
CA PHE A 45 10.39 -16.74 -4.48
C PHE A 45 9.18 -16.87 -5.39
N GLY A 46 8.48 -15.77 -5.57
CA GLY A 46 7.32 -15.68 -6.45
C GLY A 46 7.27 -14.33 -7.14
N ILE A 47 6.64 -14.33 -8.30
CA ILE A 47 6.30 -13.13 -9.05
C ILE A 47 4.80 -13.13 -9.31
N PHE A 48 4.23 -11.94 -9.41
CA PHE A 48 2.83 -11.75 -9.78
C PHE A 48 2.69 -10.58 -10.74
N ALA A 49 1.67 -10.65 -11.59
CA ALA A 49 1.27 -9.55 -12.44
C ALA A 49 -0.25 -9.53 -12.58
N ARG A 50 -0.82 -8.34 -12.61
CA ARG A 50 -2.24 -8.09 -12.85
C ARG A 50 -2.39 -6.96 -13.85
N HIS A 51 -3.27 -7.15 -14.79
CA HIS A 51 -3.70 -6.14 -15.73
C HIS A 51 -5.21 -6.12 -15.80
N ARG A 52 -5.78 -4.94 -15.69
CA ARG A 52 -7.18 -4.65 -15.95
C ARG A 52 -7.26 -3.39 -16.76
N SER A 53 -8.00 -3.43 -17.83
CA SER A 53 -8.20 -2.21 -18.62
C SER A 53 -9.60 -2.17 -19.20
N PHE A 54 -10.02 -0.96 -19.47
CA PHE A 54 -11.21 -0.63 -20.23
C PHE A 54 -10.81 0.35 -21.32
N ALA A 55 -11.29 0.12 -22.53
CA ALA A 55 -11.13 1.07 -23.61
C ALA A 55 -12.45 1.18 -24.37
N GLY A 56 -12.91 2.40 -24.57
CA GLY A 56 -14.19 2.64 -25.25
C GLY A 56 -14.72 4.06 -25.05
N ASP A 57 -15.93 4.25 -25.54
CA ASP A 57 -16.62 5.53 -25.43
C ASP A 57 -17.45 5.58 -24.14
N TYR A 58 -17.24 6.62 -23.35
CA TYR A 58 -18.13 6.90 -22.22
C TYR A 58 -19.45 7.48 -22.66
N ARG A 59 -20.55 6.96 -22.11
CA ARG A 59 -21.88 7.50 -22.36
C ARG A 59 -22.02 8.87 -21.71
N LYS A 60 -22.44 9.84 -22.50
CA LYS A 60 -22.82 11.14 -21.97
C LYS A 60 -24.16 11.00 -21.22
N LEU A 61 -24.18 11.49 -19.99
CA LEU A 61 -25.39 11.47 -19.17
C LEU A 61 -26.10 12.82 -19.27
N GLY A 62 -27.41 12.79 -19.37
CA GLY A 62 -28.31 13.92 -19.19
C GLY A 62 -29.21 13.68 -17.99
N VAL A 63 -30.06 14.63 -17.68
CA VAL A 63 -31.07 14.52 -16.63
C VAL A 63 -32.42 14.65 -17.30
N ASP A 64 -33.35 13.74 -17.01
CA ASP A 64 -34.73 13.81 -17.51
C ASP A 64 -35.61 14.79 -16.72
N ALA A 65 -36.87 14.88 -17.06
CA ALA A 65 -37.84 15.76 -16.42
C ALA A 65 -38.09 15.41 -14.93
N ASP A 66 -37.82 14.16 -14.55
CA ASP A 66 -38.00 13.66 -13.19
C ASP A 66 -36.71 13.76 -12.36
N GLY A 67 -35.63 14.33 -12.92
CA GLY A 67 -34.33 14.49 -12.26
C GLY A 67 -33.47 13.22 -12.27
N LEU A 68 -33.83 12.21 -13.04
CA LEU A 68 -33.07 10.96 -13.15
C LEU A 68 -31.99 11.05 -14.22
N PHE A 69 -30.84 10.46 -13.94
CA PHE A 69 -29.75 10.37 -14.92
C PHE A 69 -30.12 9.38 -16.03
N ILE A 70 -30.19 9.87 -17.23
CA ILE A 70 -30.41 9.09 -18.45
C ILE A 70 -29.28 9.29 -19.44
N GLN A 71 -29.13 8.38 -20.39
CA GLN A 71 -28.18 8.60 -21.48
C GLN A 71 -28.66 9.75 -22.36
N ALA A 72 -27.80 10.77 -22.52
CA ALA A 72 -28.07 11.91 -23.38
C ALA A 72 -28.28 11.48 -24.85
N ARG A 73 -29.19 12.15 -25.51
CA ARG A 73 -29.47 11.99 -26.94
C ARG A 73 -29.34 13.34 -27.64
N ASN A 74 -28.79 13.34 -28.86
CA ASN A 74 -28.74 14.52 -29.70
C ASN A 74 -30.13 14.87 -30.26
N ALA A 75 -30.20 15.94 -31.02
CA ALA A 75 -31.43 16.40 -31.68
C ALA A 75 -32.07 15.35 -32.61
N ASP A 76 -31.28 14.44 -33.18
CA ASP A 76 -31.73 13.33 -34.01
C ASP A 76 -32.15 12.10 -33.24
N GLY A 77 -32.17 12.16 -31.88
CA GLY A 77 -32.51 11.04 -30.99
C GLY A 77 -31.42 9.99 -30.85
N LYS A 78 -30.23 10.20 -31.43
CA LYS A 78 -29.11 9.29 -31.31
C LYS A 78 -28.42 9.46 -29.94
N ARG A 79 -27.90 8.35 -29.38
CA ARG A 79 -27.16 8.36 -28.15
C ARG A 79 -25.89 9.18 -28.26
N GLU A 80 -25.65 10.05 -27.28
CA GLU A 80 -24.43 10.84 -27.23
C GLU A 80 -23.38 10.13 -26.38
N TYR A 81 -22.15 10.25 -26.86
CA TYR A 81 -20.96 9.76 -26.14
C TYR A 81 -19.97 10.92 -26.00
N TRP A 82 -19.15 10.88 -24.95
CA TRP A 82 -18.01 11.76 -24.84
C TRP A 82 -17.01 11.39 -25.96
N GLY A 83 -16.66 12.34 -26.80
CA GLY A 83 -15.82 12.08 -27.94
C GLY A 83 -14.38 11.74 -27.58
N GLY A 84 -13.77 10.90 -28.40
CA GLY A 84 -12.39 10.48 -28.31
C GLY A 84 -12.22 9.11 -27.61
N TRP A 85 -11.03 8.53 -27.79
CA TRP A 85 -10.66 7.28 -27.12
C TRP A 85 -10.48 7.53 -25.62
N ASN A 86 -11.35 6.96 -24.83
CA ASN A 86 -11.26 6.93 -23.40
C ASN A 86 -10.69 5.57 -22.98
N TYR A 87 -9.86 5.58 -21.98
CA TYR A 87 -9.33 4.34 -21.40
C TYR A 87 -9.10 4.47 -19.91
N ASP A 88 -9.17 3.34 -19.25
CA ASP A 88 -8.79 3.14 -17.86
C ASP A 88 -7.95 1.87 -17.79
N MET A 89 -6.72 1.97 -17.28
CA MET A 89 -5.80 0.85 -17.18
C MET A 89 -5.21 0.79 -15.78
N ASP A 90 -5.35 -0.35 -15.13
CA ASP A 90 -4.75 -0.69 -13.85
C ASP A 90 -3.77 -1.85 -14.06
N ASN A 91 -2.49 -1.57 -13.82
CA ASN A 91 -1.41 -2.54 -13.95
C ASN A 91 -0.72 -2.72 -12.60
N GLU A 92 -0.47 -3.94 -12.22
CA GLU A 92 0.31 -4.27 -11.03
C GLU A 92 1.26 -5.41 -11.35
N ALA A 93 2.51 -5.29 -10.92
CA ALA A 93 3.47 -6.38 -11.02
C ALA A 93 4.40 -6.34 -9.81
N GLY A 94 4.84 -7.49 -9.34
CA GLY A 94 5.74 -7.52 -8.21
C GLY A 94 6.36 -8.90 -7.99
N LEU A 95 7.19 -8.92 -6.95
CA LEU A 95 7.87 -10.12 -6.50
C LEU A 95 7.79 -10.23 -4.97
N ASN A 96 7.79 -11.47 -4.51
CA ASN A 96 7.92 -11.82 -3.11
C ASN A 96 9.11 -12.77 -2.96
N PHE A 97 9.97 -12.47 -2.02
CA PHE A 97 11.10 -13.32 -1.67
C PHE A 97 11.12 -13.54 -0.16
N SER A 98 11.34 -14.76 0.27
CA SER A 98 11.63 -15.04 1.68
C SER A 98 12.75 -16.03 1.82
N TYR A 99 13.56 -15.83 2.85
CA TYR A 99 14.62 -16.73 3.20
C TYR A 99 14.70 -16.95 4.72
N ASP A 100 14.75 -18.21 5.10
CA ASP A 100 14.73 -18.63 6.48
C ASP A 100 16.06 -19.28 6.89
N TRP A 101 16.84 -18.56 7.73
CA TRP A 101 17.95 -19.14 8.47
C TRP A 101 17.44 -19.92 9.71
N ALA A 102 18.34 -20.53 10.45
CA ALA A 102 17.96 -21.30 11.62
C ALA A 102 17.26 -20.45 12.71
N ARG A 103 17.65 -19.17 12.86
CA ARG A 103 17.17 -18.28 13.94
C ARG A 103 16.52 -16.99 13.45
N THR A 104 16.71 -16.65 12.22
CA THR A 104 16.27 -15.38 11.62
C THR A 104 15.56 -15.66 10.30
N GLY A 105 14.59 -14.86 9.94
CA GLY A 105 13.96 -14.83 8.64
C GLY A 105 14.15 -13.48 7.99
N LEU A 106 14.18 -13.48 6.66
CA LEU A 106 14.16 -12.32 5.79
C LEU A 106 12.93 -12.43 4.90
N SER A 107 12.19 -11.36 4.72
CA SER A 107 11.17 -11.26 3.68
C SER A 107 11.35 -9.94 2.93
N LEU A 108 11.21 -10.00 1.62
CA LEU A 108 11.24 -8.88 0.70
C LEU A 108 10.01 -8.96 -0.20
N THR A 109 9.28 -7.88 -0.27
CA THR A 109 8.22 -7.68 -1.27
C THR A 109 8.57 -6.42 -2.05
N ALA A 110 8.54 -6.50 -3.37
CA ALA A 110 8.66 -5.33 -4.22
C ALA A 110 7.53 -5.37 -5.26
N ALA A 111 6.85 -4.25 -5.45
CA ALA A 111 5.74 -4.16 -6.39
C ALA A 111 5.75 -2.80 -7.09
N TYR A 112 5.26 -2.81 -8.30
CA TYR A 112 4.91 -1.64 -9.08
C TYR A 112 3.42 -1.67 -9.36
N SER A 113 2.77 -0.53 -9.28
CA SER A 113 1.40 -0.32 -9.75
C SER A 113 1.31 0.94 -10.59
N GLY A 114 0.60 0.86 -11.71
CA GLY A 114 0.38 1.97 -12.63
C GLY A 114 -1.09 2.08 -12.98
N LEU A 115 -1.71 3.21 -12.67
CA LEU A 115 -3.04 3.58 -13.09
C LEU A 115 -2.92 4.64 -14.19
N GLN A 116 -3.56 4.39 -15.33
CA GLN A 116 -3.64 5.34 -16.43
C GLN A 116 -5.09 5.54 -16.81
N GLN A 117 -5.52 6.78 -16.80
CA GLN A 117 -6.88 7.15 -17.13
C GLN A 117 -6.87 8.27 -18.16
N ARG A 118 -7.74 8.15 -19.14
CA ARG A 118 -8.02 9.21 -20.08
C ARG A 118 -9.53 9.31 -20.27
N ASP A 119 -10.04 10.47 -19.97
CA ASP A 119 -11.39 10.88 -20.31
C ASP A 119 -11.35 12.15 -21.16
N TRP A 120 -12.51 12.70 -21.48
CA TRP A 120 -12.64 13.91 -22.29
C TRP A 120 -12.13 15.18 -21.59
N LEU A 121 -11.99 15.17 -20.25
CA LEU A 121 -11.54 16.31 -19.45
C LEU A 121 -10.06 16.23 -19.12
N SER A 122 -9.54 15.04 -18.92
CA SER A 122 -8.22 14.86 -18.34
C SER A 122 -7.51 13.60 -18.83
N VAL A 123 -6.19 13.66 -18.78
CA VAL A 123 -5.33 12.49 -18.83
C VAL A 123 -4.58 12.43 -17.49
N ARG A 124 -4.67 11.31 -16.80
CA ARG A 124 -3.99 11.08 -15.54
C ARG A 124 -3.19 9.81 -15.59
N SER A 125 -1.96 9.87 -15.10
CA SER A 125 -1.18 8.67 -14.78
C SER A 125 -0.68 8.73 -13.36
N LEU A 126 -0.91 7.65 -12.63
CA LEU A 126 -0.40 7.42 -11.29
C LEU A 126 0.52 6.20 -11.34
N ASP A 127 1.80 6.41 -11.10
CA ASP A 127 2.80 5.36 -11.03
C ASP A 127 3.27 5.22 -9.58
N GLN A 128 3.33 3.99 -9.09
CA GLN A 128 3.76 3.71 -7.73
C GLN A 128 4.70 2.52 -7.70
N ALA A 129 5.81 2.65 -7.00
CA ALA A 129 6.70 1.55 -6.68
C ALA A 129 6.81 1.40 -5.17
N VAL A 130 6.74 0.17 -4.68
CA VAL A 130 6.78 -0.17 -3.25
C VAL A 130 7.82 -1.24 -3.02
N ALA A 131 8.63 -1.08 -1.97
CA ALA A 131 9.51 -2.12 -1.47
C ALA A 131 9.33 -2.26 0.04
N ASP A 132 9.15 -3.48 0.51
CA ASP A 132 9.02 -3.83 1.92
C ASP A 132 10.06 -4.91 2.26
N LEU A 133 10.97 -4.58 3.16
CA LEU A 133 12.00 -5.46 3.65
C LEU A 133 11.80 -5.69 5.14
N LYS A 134 11.73 -6.95 5.55
CA LYS A 134 11.59 -7.35 6.95
C LYS A 134 12.61 -8.39 7.33
N VAL A 135 13.34 -8.14 8.42
CA VAL A 135 14.21 -9.11 9.08
C VAL A 135 13.62 -9.42 10.45
N TYR A 136 13.42 -10.69 10.77
CA TYR A 136 12.74 -11.06 11.99
C TYR A 136 13.31 -12.33 12.63
N SER A 137 13.11 -12.45 13.95
CA SER A 137 13.41 -13.67 14.69
C SER A 137 12.37 -14.75 14.40
N LYS A 138 12.83 -15.96 14.16
CA LYS A 138 11.96 -17.15 14.00
C LYS A 138 11.53 -17.72 15.34
N ARG A 139 10.32 -18.29 15.40
CA ARG A 139 9.72 -18.93 16.56
C ARG A 139 9.64 -18.01 17.79
N PRO A 140 8.92 -16.88 17.69
CA PRO A 140 8.89 -15.87 18.73
C PRO A 140 8.41 -16.40 20.09
N SER A 141 7.50 -17.37 20.13
CA SER A 141 6.95 -17.91 21.37
C SER A 141 7.94 -18.75 22.18
N SER A 142 9.02 -19.25 21.59
CA SER A 142 9.99 -20.13 22.25
C SER A 142 11.25 -19.43 22.72
N LYS A 143 11.44 -18.14 22.38
CA LYS A 143 12.64 -17.38 22.70
C LYS A 143 12.39 -16.36 23.77
N VAL A 144 13.41 -16.11 24.59
CA VAL A 144 13.42 -15.02 25.57
C VAL A 144 13.40 -13.67 24.86
N ILE A 145 14.13 -13.54 23.77
CA ILE A 145 14.25 -12.30 22.99
C ILE A 145 13.77 -12.55 21.56
N ASN A 146 12.87 -11.69 21.10
CA ASN A 146 12.39 -11.62 19.73
C ASN A 146 12.60 -10.22 19.18
N TYR A 147 12.86 -10.13 17.89
CA TYR A 147 13.04 -8.86 17.21
C TYR A 147 12.47 -8.92 15.78
N ALA A 148 12.08 -7.77 15.27
CA ALA A 148 11.82 -7.55 13.85
C ALA A 148 12.29 -6.14 13.47
N ALA A 149 12.95 -6.01 12.35
CA ALA A 149 13.30 -4.75 11.73
C ALA A 149 12.60 -4.62 10.38
N TYR A 150 12.11 -3.44 10.09
CA TYR A 150 11.32 -3.14 8.90
C TYR A 150 11.93 -1.96 8.16
N LEU A 151 11.99 -2.07 6.87
CA LEU A 151 12.24 -0.96 5.96
C LEU A 151 11.16 -0.99 4.88
N PHE A 152 10.33 0.02 4.86
CA PHE A 152 9.33 0.22 3.83
C PHE A 152 9.70 1.47 3.03
N TYR A 153 9.63 1.36 1.72
CA TYR A 153 9.80 2.49 0.82
C TYR A 153 8.69 2.49 -0.21
N ARG A 154 8.12 3.65 -0.45
CA ARG A 154 7.13 3.90 -1.50
C ARG A 154 7.54 5.13 -2.28
N PHE A 155 7.64 4.96 -3.58
CA PHE A 155 7.71 6.05 -4.54
C PHE A 155 6.36 6.19 -5.23
N GLY A 156 5.88 7.41 -5.42
CA GLY A 156 4.66 7.74 -6.16
C GLY A 156 4.92 8.91 -7.11
N ARG A 157 4.38 8.80 -8.30
CA ARG A 157 4.30 9.88 -9.29
C ARG A 157 2.86 10.03 -9.73
N ASP A 158 2.27 11.18 -9.49
CA ASP A 158 0.94 11.54 -9.99
C ASP A 158 1.12 12.64 -11.04
N ASN A 159 0.71 12.35 -12.27
CA ASN A 159 0.76 13.27 -13.40
C ASN A 159 -0.67 13.50 -13.91
N ILE A 160 -1.14 14.72 -13.74
CA ILE A 160 -2.46 15.16 -14.17
C ILE A 160 -2.29 16.17 -15.30
N GLN A 161 -2.82 15.83 -16.46
CA GLN A 161 -2.92 16.73 -17.60
C GLN A 161 -4.39 17.10 -17.81
N SER A 162 -4.74 18.30 -17.46
CA SER A 162 -6.09 18.83 -17.62
C SER A 162 -6.05 20.24 -18.17
N SER A 163 -7.09 20.66 -18.89
CA SER A 163 -7.25 22.06 -19.23
C SER A 163 -7.80 22.83 -18.01
N PRO A 164 -7.14 23.91 -17.52
CA PRO A 164 -6.10 24.69 -18.17
C PRO A 164 -4.64 24.38 -17.80
N GLY A 165 -4.33 23.30 -17.07
CA GLY A 165 -2.96 23.11 -16.61
C GLY A 165 -2.51 21.67 -16.40
N ASN A 166 -1.19 21.48 -16.32
CA ASN A 166 -0.57 20.20 -16.00
C ASN A 166 0.05 20.27 -14.61
N ALA A 167 -0.17 19.25 -13.80
CA ALA A 167 0.48 19.11 -12.50
C ALA A 167 1.18 17.76 -12.40
N VAL A 168 2.42 17.78 -11.92
CA VAL A 168 3.17 16.56 -11.60
C VAL A 168 3.56 16.63 -10.13
N LEU A 169 3.20 15.59 -9.39
CA LEU A 169 3.56 15.43 -7.99
C LEU A 169 4.42 14.18 -7.84
N PHE A 170 5.55 14.31 -7.16
CA PHE A 170 6.32 13.18 -6.69
C PHE A 170 6.18 13.03 -5.18
N GLN A 171 6.08 11.78 -4.74
CA GLN A 171 5.98 11.43 -3.34
C GLN A 171 6.97 10.30 -3.02
N HIS A 172 7.72 10.46 -1.95
CA HIS A 172 8.57 9.44 -1.39
C HIS A 172 8.16 9.21 0.06
N ASN A 173 7.76 8.00 0.39
CA ASN A 173 7.47 7.60 1.76
C ASN A 173 8.46 6.54 2.18
N MET A 174 9.14 6.75 3.30
CA MET A 174 10.05 5.79 3.91
C MET A 174 9.61 5.55 5.34
N ARG A 175 9.49 4.29 5.72
CA ARG A 175 9.23 3.89 7.09
C ARG A 175 10.31 2.92 7.55
N PHE A 176 10.93 3.26 8.66
CA PHE A 176 11.85 2.40 9.39
C PHE A 176 11.18 1.99 10.69
N GLY A 177 11.31 0.75 11.06
CA GLY A 177 10.76 0.29 12.33
C GLY A 177 11.55 -0.86 12.90
N PHE A 178 11.59 -0.88 14.21
CA PHE A 178 12.23 -1.95 14.98
C PHE A 178 11.31 -2.38 16.11
N ASP A 179 10.93 -3.65 16.11
CA ASP A 179 10.21 -4.30 17.19
C ASP A 179 11.19 -5.14 18.02
N PHE A 180 11.15 -4.96 19.31
CA PHE A 180 11.86 -5.78 20.27
C PHE A 180 10.89 -6.34 21.29
N THR A 181 11.01 -7.60 21.64
CA THR A 181 10.18 -8.25 22.64
C THR A 181 11.04 -9.14 23.53
N ALA A 182 10.98 -8.92 24.84
CA ALA A 182 11.61 -9.76 25.84
C ALA A 182 10.54 -10.52 26.66
N ASN A 183 10.52 -11.83 26.53
CA ASN A 183 9.62 -12.71 27.29
C ASN A 183 10.24 -13.07 28.64
N MET A 184 9.60 -12.67 29.73
CA MET A 184 10.07 -12.87 31.10
C MET A 184 9.40 -14.08 31.73
N LYS A 185 9.44 -15.24 31.07
CA LYS A 185 8.83 -16.50 31.50
C LYS A 185 7.46 -16.29 32.21
N LYS A 186 7.43 -16.43 33.55
CA LYS A 186 6.21 -16.30 34.37
C LYS A 186 5.80 -14.86 34.70
N LYS A 187 6.62 -13.85 34.34
CA LYS A 187 6.42 -12.45 34.75
C LYS A 187 5.82 -11.56 33.69
N GLY A 188 5.56 -12.08 32.50
CA GLY A 188 5.01 -11.31 31.37
C GLY A 188 6.00 -11.05 30.26
N CYS A 189 5.71 -10.04 29.46
CA CYS A 189 6.45 -9.69 28.26
C CYS A 189 6.65 -8.17 28.22
N PHE A 190 7.88 -7.75 28.04
CA PHE A 190 8.19 -6.36 27.68
C PHE A 190 8.36 -6.28 26.16
N SER A 191 7.76 -5.28 25.54
CA SER A 191 7.99 -5.00 24.13
C SER A 191 8.23 -3.52 23.91
N LEU A 192 9.05 -3.23 22.93
CA LEU A 192 9.41 -1.90 22.48
C LEU A 192 9.29 -1.85 20.98
N TYR A 193 8.50 -0.93 20.46
CA TYR A 193 8.56 -0.49 19.07
C TYR A 193 9.24 0.88 19.01
N ALA A 194 10.15 1.04 18.08
CA ALA A 194 10.73 2.31 17.71
C ALA A 194 10.72 2.43 16.19
N GLY A 195 10.28 3.56 15.66
CA GLY A 195 10.16 3.75 14.23
C GLY A 195 10.24 5.20 13.81
N ALA A 196 10.41 5.41 12.52
CA ALA A 196 10.33 6.70 11.87
C ALA A 196 9.60 6.57 10.54
N ASP A 197 8.69 7.48 10.28
CA ASP A 197 7.92 7.60 9.03
C ASP A 197 8.27 8.94 8.39
N VAL A 198 8.78 8.91 7.16
CA VAL A 198 9.21 10.10 6.40
C VAL A 198 8.40 10.20 5.14
N ALA A 199 7.76 11.33 4.91
CA ALA A 199 7.09 11.66 3.66
C ALA A 199 7.71 12.90 3.04
N LEU A 200 8.17 12.75 1.80
CA LEU A 200 8.76 13.84 0.99
C LEU A 200 7.89 14.03 -0.24
N TYR A 201 7.48 15.27 -0.46
CA TYR A 201 6.73 15.69 -1.64
C TYR A 201 7.57 16.70 -2.43
N SER A 202 7.49 16.63 -3.74
CA SER A 202 8.21 17.57 -4.62
C SER A 202 7.39 17.95 -5.85
N ASN A 203 7.79 19.01 -6.52
CA ASN A 203 7.16 19.69 -7.65
C ASN A 203 5.92 20.50 -7.25
N ALA A 204 4.70 20.00 -7.58
CA ALA A 204 3.47 20.76 -7.31
C ALA A 204 3.24 21.03 -5.81
N LEU A 205 3.79 20.19 -4.96
CA LEU A 205 3.76 20.35 -3.51
C LEU A 205 5.16 20.05 -2.96
N THR A 206 5.83 21.06 -2.43
CA THR A 206 7.12 20.89 -1.75
C THR A 206 6.87 20.85 -0.25
N HIS A 207 6.95 19.67 0.32
CA HIS A 207 6.69 19.44 1.73
C HIS A 207 7.45 18.23 2.26
N THR A 208 7.91 18.32 3.49
CA THR A 208 8.56 17.21 4.22
C THR A 208 7.87 17.01 5.55
N ALA A 209 7.48 15.80 5.84
CA ALA A 209 6.95 15.38 7.13
C ALA A 209 7.75 14.20 7.66
N LEU A 210 8.11 14.25 8.92
CA LEU A 210 8.77 13.18 9.67
C LEU A 210 7.99 12.93 10.94
N VAL A 211 7.67 11.69 11.22
CA VAL A 211 7.11 11.27 12.52
C VAL A 211 8.05 10.21 13.10
N VAL A 212 8.52 10.45 14.32
CA VAL A 212 9.26 9.45 15.09
C VAL A 212 8.32 8.84 16.11
N GLU A 213 8.22 7.52 16.10
CA GLU A 213 7.32 6.75 16.96
C GLU A 213 8.12 5.95 18.00
N PHE A 214 7.67 5.97 19.24
CA PHE A 214 8.25 5.18 20.32
C PHE A 214 7.13 4.61 21.18
N LEU A 215 7.08 3.27 21.31
CA LEU A 215 5.99 2.58 21.99
C LEU A 215 6.53 1.47 22.90
N PRO A 216 7.00 1.78 24.11
CA PRO A 216 7.25 0.80 25.15
C PRO A 216 5.92 0.29 25.71
N LYS A 217 5.81 -1.02 25.88
CA LYS A 217 4.67 -1.65 26.53
C LYS A 217 5.07 -2.88 27.33
N TYR A 218 4.32 -3.12 28.38
CA TYR A 218 4.45 -4.29 29.23
C TYR A 218 3.13 -5.05 29.25
N VAL A 219 3.22 -6.35 29.10
CA VAL A 219 2.09 -7.27 29.16
C VAL A 219 2.34 -8.25 30.30
N TRP A 220 1.45 -8.29 31.27
CA TRP A 220 1.47 -9.25 32.35
C TRP A 220 0.27 -10.18 32.22
N GLN A 221 0.52 -11.47 32.36
CA GLN A 221 -0.52 -12.49 32.33
C GLN A 221 -0.26 -13.53 33.44
N GLN A 222 -1.25 -13.73 34.29
CA GLN A 222 -1.20 -14.76 35.31
C GLN A 222 -2.60 -15.37 35.52
N GLY A 223 -2.75 -16.63 35.16
CA GLY A 223 -4.05 -17.31 35.17
C GLY A 223 -5.04 -16.58 34.24
N PRO A 224 -6.24 -16.23 34.73
CA PRO A 224 -7.23 -15.52 33.97
C PRO A 224 -6.95 -14.00 33.83
N TRP A 225 -5.98 -13.48 34.57
CA TRP A 225 -5.68 -12.06 34.63
C TRP A 225 -4.73 -11.66 33.49
N TYR A 226 -5.11 -10.63 32.77
CA TYR A 226 -4.34 -10.02 31.71
C TYR A 226 -4.31 -8.52 31.90
N VAL A 227 -3.11 -7.95 32.02
CA VAL A 227 -2.88 -6.51 32.12
C VAL A 227 -1.89 -6.09 31.05
N LYS A 228 -2.25 -5.09 30.29
CA LYS A 228 -1.38 -4.46 29.28
C LYS A 228 -1.29 -2.98 29.60
N ALA A 229 -0.08 -2.47 29.76
CA ALA A 229 0.22 -1.07 29.95
C ALA A 229 1.31 -0.63 28.97
N GLY A 230 1.21 0.57 28.46
CA GLY A 230 2.20 1.15 27.54
C GLY A 230 1.97 2.63 27.32
N VAL A 231 2.97 3.28 26.78
CA VAL A 231 2.92 4.68 26.39
C VAL A 231 3.30 4.76 24.91
N ARG A 232 2.55 5.52 24.13
CA ARG A 232 2.91 5.87 22.76
C ARG A 232 3.36 7.31 22.72
N LEU A 233 4.55 7.52 22.18
CA LEU A 233 5.11 8.84 21.94
C LEU A 233 5.31 9.00 20.44
N ASP A 234 4.57 9.91 19.83
CA ASP A 234 4.72 10.31 18.43
C ASP A 234 5.28 11.73 18.41
N ILE A 235 6.42 11.89 17.74
CA ILE A 235 7.12 13.16 17.63
C ILE A 235 7.07 13.61 16.17
N PRO A 236 6.11 14.45 15.76
CA PRO A 236 6.06 14.99 14.41
C PRO A 236 7.09 16.12 14.25
N VAL A 237 7.81 16.07 13.13
CA VAL A 237 8.69 17.15 12.68
C VAL A 237 8.23 17.53 11.28
N THR A 238 7.94 18.80 11.05
CA THR A 238 7.32 19.28 9.82
C THR A 238 8.08 20.47 9.24
N THR A 239 7.77 20.82 8.00
CA THR A 239 8.34 22.01 7.35
C THR A 239 7.67 23.31 7.80
N ASP A 240 8.29 24.45 7.49
CA ASP A 240 7.88 25.80 7.88
C ASP A 240 6.41 26.14 7.62
N ALA A 241 5.82 25.61 6.53
CA ALA A 241 4.41 25.85 6.20
C ALA A 241 3.45 25.30 7.27
N VAL A 242 3.77 24.10 7.80
CA VAL A 242 3.00 23.48 8.89
C VAL A 242 3.37 24.08 10.24
N GLU A 243 4.60 24.54 10.37
CA GLU A 243 5.07 25.29 11.54
C GLU A 243 4.24 26.56 11.77
N ASN A 244 4.04 27.37 10.72
CA ASN A 244 3.19 28.54 10.76
C ASN A 244 1.74 28.21 11.10
N TRP A 245 1.18 27.14 10.55
CA TRP A 245 -0.17 26.69 10.88
C TRP A 245 -0.31 26.22 12.33
N ASN A 246 0.74 25.64 12.89
CA ASN A 246 0.80 25.19 14.29
C ASN A 246 1.19 26.29 15.29
N GLY A 247 1.20 27.57 14.89
CA GLY A 247 1.54 28.69 15.75
C GLY A 247 3.04 28.87 15.98
N GLY A 248 3.87 28.52 14.99
CA GLY A 248 5.32 28.75 15.03
C GLY A 248 6.10 27.61 15.69
N SER A 249 5.51 26.41 15.83
CA SER A 249 6.21 25.23 16.38
C SER A 249 6.28 24.11 15.36
N SER A 250 7.50 23.73 14.98
CA SER A 250 7.76 22.56 14.12
C SER A 250 7.67 21.23 14.86
N PHE A 251 7.47 21.27 16.17
CA PHE A 251 7.51 20.10 17.03
C PHE A 251 6.23 19.96 17.87
N ARG A 252 5.54 18.84 17.73
CA ARG A 252 4.40 18.46 18.59
C ARG A 252 4.63 17.09 19.19
N GLN A 253 4.50 16.99 20.48
CA GLN A 253 4.47 15.71 21.20
C GLN A 253 3.02 15.31 21.47
N TYR A 254 2.70 14.07 21.14
CA TYR A 254 1.45 13.43 21.52
C TYR A 254 1.76 12.21 22.36
N ALA A 255 1.30 12.21 23.60
CA ALA A 255 1.33 11.03 24.45
C ALA A 255 -0.07 10.43 24.50
N TYR A 256 -0.19 9.15 24.19
CA TYR A 256 -1.43 8.39 24.29
C TYR A 256 -1.30 7.37 25.41
N PRO A 257 -2.27 7.29 26.34
CA PRO A 257 -2.27 6.29 27.42
C PRO A 257 -2.50 4.86 26.94
#